data_24d6de3cbd4cfbb61e297ec398c1709c
#
_entry.id   24d6de3cbd4cfbb61e297ec398c1709c
#
_cell.length_a   1.000
_cell.length_b   1.000
_cell.length_c   1.000
_cell.angle_alpha   90.00
_cell.angle_beta   90.00
_cell.angle_gamma   90.00
#
_symmetry.space_group_name_H-M   'P 1'
#
loop_
_entity.id
_entity.type
_entity.pdbx_description
1 polymer ?
#
loop_
_entity_poly.entity_id
_entity_poly.type
_entity_poly.pdbx_seq_one_letter_code
_entity_poly.pdbx_strand_id
1 'polypeptide(L)'
;MTVPLRVGLNLTYLVADSGGSGRYARELIPALIEAEPKIEITAWVGATAPADLMSESWAGEVCWIRLPVPGVGTPWHLWYELVAIGLAARRRRLDVVHGLAYLVPVVHPGVASVVTILDVIWLHHPETAGKRFSAVMRTLTPLLGRRSDRIIAISEAARDDIAATLGLDSRKFDVTPLGISPLSPDEGLADSEEVRVRLGLDSAPIVLCVAAKRAHKNLDGLIRAVALLPEPRPQLVLPGSSNDYEVELSALASELGLEDGVHFPGWISDTDLNVLYSMSTCFVLPTFEEGFGLPVLEAMARGLPVACSDIPVLREVVGDAAVLFDPHNPASIAAAISRVTDDAKLTRELIRRGHARCSLFTWKHTATMTLASYRRALGGE
;
A
#
# COMPACT_ATOMS: atom_id res chain seq x y z
N MET A 1 -13.65 -25.95 24.96
CA MET A 1 -12.95 -24.64 24.86
C MET A 1 -11.96 -24.78 23.72
N THR A 2 -12.12 -23.99 22.66
CA THR A 2 -11.16 -23.98 21.54
C THR A 2 -9.82 -23.45 22.03
N VAL A 3 -8.74 -24.16 21.71
CA VAL A 3 -7.35 -23.73 22.01
C VAL A 3 -7.08 -22.42 21.26
N PRO A 4 -6.47 -21.40 21.89
CA PRO A 4 -6.12 -20.14 21.22
C PRO A 4 -5.16 -20.39 20.05
N LEU A 5 -5.35 -19.68 18.96
CA LEU A 5 -4.42 -19.67 17.84
C LEU A 5 -3.23 -18.76 18.18
N ARG A 6 -2.01 -19.31 18.16
CA ARG A 6 -0.77 -18.60 18.49
C ARG A 6 -0.02 -18.23 17.23
N VAL A 7 0.06 -16.94 16.96
CA VAL A 7 0.65 -16.41 15.72
C VAL A 7 1.88 -15.58 15.99
N GLY A 8 2.94 -15.87 15.26
CA GLY A 8 4.15 -15.05 15.24
C GLY A 8 4.18 -14.15 14.01
N LEU A 9 4.30 -12.84 14.19
CA LEU A 9 4.40 -11.87 13.09
C LEU A 9 5.84 -11.37 12.94
N ASN A 10 6.42 -11.54 11.76
CA ASN A 10 7.70 -10.92 11.43
C ASN A 10 7.47 -9.51 10.90
N LEU A 11 7.82 -8.52 11.71
CA LEU A 11 7.70 -7.08 11.44
C LEU A 11 9.08 -6.40 11.43
N THR A 12 10.16 -7.15 11.25
CA THR A 12 11.53 -6.62 11.32
C THR A 12 11.86 -5.66 10.18
N TYR A 13 11.07 -5.68 9.10
CA TYR A 13 11.16 -4.75 7.98
C TYR A 13 10.61 -3.35 8.30
N LEU A 14 9.85 -3.17 9.39
CA LEU A 14 9.25 -1.88 9.72
C LEU A 14 10.29 -0.86 10.13
N VAL A 15 10.28 0.26 9.42
CA VAL A 15 11.03 1.49 9.71
C VAL A 15 10.06 2.67 9.67
N ALA A 16 10.52 3.86 10.07
CA ALA A 16 9.67 5.06 10.13
C ALA A 16 8.86 5.31 8.83
N ASP A 17 9.48 5.12 7.68
CA ASP A 17 8.87 5.36 6.36
C ASP A 17 8.49 4.06 5.63
N SER A 18 7.89 3.10 6.33
CA SER A 18 7.51 1.81 5.72
C SER A 18 6.33 1.91 4.72
N GLY A 19 5.75 3.08 4.51
CA GLY A 19 4.71 3.31 3.51
C GLY A 19 3.54 2.32 3.61
N GLY A 20 3.09 1.81 2.47
CA GLY A 20 1.95 0.89 2.38
C GLY A 20 2.12 -0.41 3.18
N SER A 21 3.33 -0.97 3.26
CA SER A 21 3.60 -2.18 4.06
C SER A 21 3.52 -1.92 5.57
N GLY A 22 3.92 -0.72 6.00
CA GLY A 22 3.75 -0.28 7.39
C GLY A 22 2.28 -0.12 7.75
N ARG A 23 1.50 0.49 6.86
CA ARG A 23 0.05 0.62 7.02
C ARG A 23 -0.64 -0.74 7.07
N TYR A 24 -0.26 -1.67 6.18
CA TYR A 24 -0.77 -3.03 6.21
C TYR A 24 -0.61 -3.70 7.58
N ALA A 25 0.57 -3.59 8.20
CA ALA A 25 0.80 -4.16 9.53
C ALA A 25 -0.06 -3.49 10.63
N ARG A 26 -0.14 -2.15 10.64
CA ARG A 26 -0.90 -1.37 11.64
C ARG A 26 -2.39 -1.66 11.62
N GLU A 27 -2.93 -1.92 10.45
CA GLU A 27 -4.36 -2.15 10.26
C GLU A 27 -4.73 -3.64 10.37
N LEU A 28 -3.87 -4.54 9.89
CA LEU A 28 -4.15 -5.98 9.97
C LEU A 28 -4.11 -6.50 11.39
N ILE A 29 -3.18 -6.04 12.24
CA ILE A 29 -3.01 -6.58 13.59
C ILE A 29 -4.27 -6.39 14.44
N PRO A 30 -4.81 -5.15 14.61
CA PRO A 30 -6.04 -4.96 15.37
C PRO A 30 -7.24 -5.70 14.74
N ALA A 31 -7.30 -5.76 13.41
CA ALA A 31 -8.36 -6.49 12.72
C ALA A 31 -8.30 -8.03 12.97
N LEU A 32 -7.11 -8.61 13.12
CA LEU A 32 -6.93 -10.01 13.52
C LEU A 32 -7.41 -10.24 14.96
N ILE A 33 -7.08 -9.33 15.88
CA ILE A 33 -7.51 -9.38 17.30
C ILE A 33 -9.04 -9.29 17.38
N GLU A 34 -9.66 -8.37 16.64
CA GLU A 34 -11.12 -8.23 16.58
C GLU A 34 -11.80 -9.47 15.97
N ALA A 35 -11.25 -10.02 14.87
CA ALA A 35 -11.84 -11.16 14.17
C ALA A 35 -11.69 -12.48 14.94
N GLU A 36 -10.63 -12.64 15.75
CA GLU A 36 -10.37 -13.83 16.57
C GLU A 36 -9.91 -13.38 17.98
N PRO A 37 -10.85 -13.07 18.88
CA PRO A 37 -10.51 -12.50 20.22
C PRO A 37 -9.66 -13.39 21.13
N LYS A 38 -9.45 -14.65 20.76
CA LYS A 38 -8.56 -15.57 21.47
C LYS A 38 -7.21 -15.76 20.80
N ILE A 39 -6.90 -14.99 19.78
CA ILE A 39 -5.61 -15.04 19.11
C ILE A 39 -4.51 -14.55 20.06
N GLU A 40 -3.40 -15.26 20.11
CA GLU A 40 -2.21 -14.85 20.86
C GLU A 40 -1.15 -14.40 19.84
N ILE A 41 -0.86 -13.10 19.77
CA ILE A 41 0.09 -12.54 18.80
C ILE A 41 1.43 -12.27 19.48
N THR A 42 2.50 -12.81 18.89
CA THR A 42 3.89 -12.45 19.20
C THR A 42 4.48 -11.74 17.97
N ALA A 43 4.95 -10.50 18.13
CA ALA A 43 5.51 -9.71 17.04
C ALA A 43 7.01 -9.43 17.23
N TRP A 44 7.82 -9.75 16.22
CA TRP A 44 9.24 -9.40 16.19
C TRP A 44 9.45 -8.11 15.42
N VAL A 45 10.12 -7.15 16.04
CA VAL A 45 10.46 -5.86 15.44
C VAL A 45 11.96 -5.60 15.51
N GLY A 46 12.50 -4.87 14.54
CA GLY A 46 13.88 -4.40 14.54
C GLY A 46 14.13 -3.26 15.53
N ALA A 47 15.40 -2.89 15.72
CA ALA A 47 15.79 -1.76 16.56
C ALA A 47 15.27 -0.42 16.01
N THR A 48 15.07 -0.31 14.70
CA THR A 48 14.60 0.87 13.97
C THR A 48 13.09 0.93 13.78
N ALA A 49 12.35 0.00 14.42
CA ALA A 49 10.88 0.01 14.33
C ALA A 49 10.31 1.32 14.88
N PRO A 50 9.23 1.86 14.27
CA PRO A 50 8.59 3.09 14.71
C PRO A 50 8.18 2.99 16.19
N ALA A 51 8.52 4.00 17.00
CA ALA A 51 8.23 3.98 18.43
C ALA A 51 6.71 4.06 18.70
N ASP A 52 5.98 4.77 17.86
CA ASP A 52 4.53 4.96 17.91
C ASP A 52 3.74 3.67 17.68
N LEU A 53 4.29 2.70 16.92
CA LEU A 53 3.66 1.38 16.71
C LEU A 53 3.29 0.68 18.04
N MET A 54 4.14 0.80 19.06
CA MET A 54 3.91 0.19 20.37
C MET A 54 3.06 1.06 21.29
N SER A 55 2.68 2.24 20.85
CA SER A 55 1.80 3.17 21.57
C SER A 55 0.37 3.15 21.03
N GLU A 56 0.10 2.36 20.01
CA GLU A 56 -1.24 2.13 19.48
C GLU A 56 -2.15 1.50 20.56
N SER A 57 -3.44 1.79 20.51
CA SER A 57 -4.42 1.33 21.52
C SER A 57 -4.49 -0.20 21.68
N TRP A 58 -4.24 -0.92 20.58
CA TRP A 58 -4.22 -2.39 20.54
C TRP A 58 -2.86 -3.01 20.90
N ALA A 59 -1.80 -2.21 21.00
CA ALA A 59 -0.44 -2.72 21.20
C ALA A 59 -0.26 -3.52 22.50
N GLY A 60 -1.09 -3.27 23.53
CA GLY A 60 -1.10 -4.02 24.77
C GLY A 60 -1.55 -5.48 24.64
N GLU A 61 -2.19 -5.85 23.53
CA GLU A 61 -2.65 -7.21 23.24
C GLU A 61 -1.59 -8.05 22.50
N VAL A 62 -0.43 -7.46 22.16
CA VAL A 62 0.65 -8.10 21.41
C VAL A 62 1.89 -8.29 22.29
N CYS A 63 2.45 -9.51 22.26
CA CYS A 63 3.75 -9.78 22.88
C CYS A 63 4.89 -9.29 21.96
N TRP A 64 5.43 -8.11 22.24
CA TRP A 64 6.50 -7.49 21.46
C TRP A 64 7.88 -8.05 21.80
N ILE A 65 8.66 -8.41 20.78
CA ILE A 65 10.05 -8.84 20.92
C ILE A 65 10.92 -7.95 20.02
N ARG A 66 11.71 -7.09 20.66
CA ARG A 66 12.67 -6.26 19.93
C ARG A 66 13.96 -7.05 19.70
N LEU A 67 14.35 -7.18 18.43
CA LEU A 67 15.60 -7.82 18.02
C LEU A 67 16.72 -6.78 17.90
N PRO A 68 17.94 -7.11 18.30
CA PRO A 68 19.09 -6.22 18.20
C PRO A 68 19.64 -6.16 16.76
N VAL A 69 18.76 -5.85 15.82
CA VAL A 69 19.09 -5.81 14.39
C VAL A 69 19.18 -4.35 13.96
N PRO A 70 20.37 -3.87 13.56
CA PRO A 70 20.63 -2.45 13.36
C PRO A 70 20.08 -1.89 12.04
N GLY A 71 19.49 -2.70 11.16
CA GLY A 71 18.93 -2.22 9.90
C GLY A 71 18.52 -3.33 8.93
N VAL A 72 17.58 -3.00 8.07
CA VAL A 72 17.07 -3.89 7.02
C VAL A 72 18.18 -4.19 6.00
N GLY A 73 18.26 -5.46 5.57
CA GLY A 73 19.20 -5.87 4.52
C GLY A 73 20.63 -6.18 4.98
N THR A 74 20.92 -6.13 6.29
CA THR A 74 22.21 -6.59 6.81
C THR A 74 22.26 -8.13 6.89
N PRO A 75 23.44 -8.78 6.84
CA PRO A 75 23.54 -10.23 7.01
C PRO A 75 22.93 -10.75 8.31
N TRP A 76 23.07 -9.99 9.40
CA TRP A 76 22.46 -10.30 10.70
C TRP A 76 20.94 -10.21 10.67
N HIS A 77 20.38 -9.20 9.98
CA HIS A 77 18.95 -9.07 9.76
C HIS A 77 18.40 -10.32 9.04
N LEU A 78 19.04 -10.70 7.92
CA LEU A 78 18.63 -11.89 7.18
C LEU A 78 18.73 -13.17 8.03
N TRP A 79 19.76 -13.32 8.87
CA TRP A 79 19.87 -14.48 9.76
C TRP A 79 18.73 -14.55 10.78
N TYR A 80 18.36 -13.39 11.37
CA TYR A 80 17.22 -13.33 12.29
C TYR A 80 15.93 -13.70 11.57
N GLU A 81 15.67 -13.12 10.42
CA GLU A 81 14.44 -13.37 9.65
C GLU A 81 14.34 -14.82 9.15
N LEU A 82 15.44 -15.36 8.63
CA LEU A 82 15.43 -16.68 7.97
C LEU A 82 15.54 -17.84 8.96
N VAL A 83 16.14 -17.63 10.14
CA VAL A 83 16.46 -18.72 11.07
C VAL A 83 15.98 -18.44 12.50
N ALA A 84 16.43 -17.36 13.11
CA ALA A 84 16.24 -17.16 14.55
C ALA A 84 14.76 -17.02 14.95
N ILE A 85 13.97 -16.29 14.14
CA ILE A 85 12.53 -16.13 14.38
C ILE A 85 11.83 -17.49 14.33
N GLY A 86 12.12 -18.34 13.36
CA GLY A 86 11.46 -19.65 13.26
C GLY A 86 11.84 -20.61 14.43
N LEU A 87 13.08 -20.58 14.90
CA LEU A 87 13.48 -21.31 16.09
C LEU A 87 12.83 -20.77 17.36
N ALA A 88 12.68 -19.44 17.46
CA ALA A 88 11.98 -18.78 18.56
C ALA A 88 10.49 -19.11 18.54
N ALA A 89 9.86 -19.13 17.37
CA ALA A 89 8.46 -19.53 17.18
C ALA A 89 8.20 -20.94 17.72
N ARG A 90 9.07 -21.90 17.38
CA ARG A 90 8.97 -23.26 17.91
C ARG A 90 9.12 -23.29 19.45
N ARG A 91 10.13 -22.61 20.01
CA ARG A 91 10.34 -22.58 21.47
C ARG A 91 9.14 -21.98 22.22
N ARG A 92 8.46 -21.02 21.59
CA ARG A 92 7.26 -20.38 22.12
C ARG A 92 5.98 -21.17 21.83
N ARG A 93 6.10 -22.31 21.14
CA ARG A 93 4.97 -23.17 20.74
C ARG A 93 3.92 -22.41 19.93
N LEU A 94 4.39 -21.54 19.02
CA LEU A 94 3.49 -20.88 18.09
C LEU A 94 2.98 -21.89 17.05
N ASP A 95 1.75 -21.68 16.60
CA ASP A 95 1.12 -22.53 15.60
C ASP A 95 1.51 -22.07 14.19
N VAL A 96 1.57 -20.74 13.96
CA VAL A 96 1.88 -20.12 12.68
C VAL A 96 2.95 -19.05 12.86
N VAL A 97 3.86 -18.93 11.88
CA VAL A 97 4.73 -17.77 11.69
C VAL A 97 4.41 -17.10 10.36
N HIS A 98 4.11 -15.81 10.40
CA HIS A 98 3.74 -15.03 9.22
C HIS A 98 4.73 -13.89 8.98
N GLY A 99 5.36 -13.89 7.81
CA GLY A 99 6.14 -12.78 7.28
C GLY A 99 5.23 -11.82 6.53
N LEU A 100 4.96 -10.65 7.11
CA LEU A 100 4.01 -9.69 6.53
C LEU A 100 4.53 -8.96 5.28
N ALA A 101 5.84 -9.02 5.00
CA ALA A 101 6.41 -8.46 3.77
C ALA A 101 7.59 -9.29 3.29
N TYR A 102 7.40 -10.07 2.25
CA TYR A 102 8.38 -10.80 1.45
C TYR A 102 9.21 -11.89 2.17
N LEU A 103 9.52 -11.76 3.46
CA LEU A 103 10.44 -12.64 4.16
C LEU A 103 9.76 -13.40 5.31
N VAL A 104 9.98 -14.71 5.34
CA VAL A 104 9.51 -15.64 6.38
C VAL A 104 10.66 -16.59 6.72
N PRO A 105 10.73 -17.15 7.94
CA PRO A 105 11.77 -18.13 8.29
C PRO A 105 11.77 -19.35 7.37
N VAL A 106 12.96 -19.75 6.89
CA VAL A 106 13.15 -21.04 6.18
C VAL A 106 13.33 -22.22 7.13
N VAL A 107 13.69 -21.93 8.40
CA VAL A 107 13.85 -22.92 9.47
C VAL A 107 12.77 -22.68 10.50
N HIS A 108 11.65 -23.40 10.38
CA HIS A 108 10.48 -23.27 11.27
C HIS A 108 9.93 -24.67 11.68
N PRO A 109 10.73 -25.53 12.32
CA PRO A 109 10.36 -26.91 12.54
C PRO A 109 9.10 -27.08 13.40
N GLY A 110 8.03 -27.64 12.79
CA GLY A 110 6.75 -27.88 13.45
C GLY A 110 5.91 -26.63 13.72
N VAL A 111 6.17 -25.54 13.01
CA VAL A 111 5.39 -24.31 12.98
C VAL A 111 4.96 -24.07 11.53
N ALA A 112 3.69 -23.84 11.28
CA ALA A 112 3.22 -23.51 9.93
C ALA A 112 3.73 -22.12 9.50
N SER A 113 4.02 -21.96 8.21
CA SER A 113 4.62 -20.72 7.67
C SER A 113 3.73 -20.08 6.61
N VAL A 114 3.50 -18.79 6.77
CA VAL A 114 2.75 -17.96 5.83
C VAL A 114 3.60 -16.77 5.45
N VAL A 115 3.63 -16.40 4.18
CA VAL A 115 4.32 -15.19 3.70
C VAL A 115 3.38 -14.34 2.87
N THR A 116 3.30 -13.05 3.17
CA THR A 116 2.67 -12.08 2.26
C THR A 116 3.72 -11.56 1.29
N ILE A 117 3.44 -11.70 0.00
CA ILE A 117 4.20 -11.07 -1.08
C ILE A 117 3.29 -9.98 -1.65
N LEU A 118 3.63 -8.72 -1.38
CA LEU A 118 2.77 -7.58 -1.73
C LEU A 118 2.76 -7.32 -3.25
N ASP A 119 3.94 -7.42 -3.88
CA ASP A 119 4.18 -7.19 -5.30
C ASP A 119 5.55 -7.74 -5.73
N VAL A 120 5.88 -7.55 -6.99
CA VAL A 120 7.22 -7.80 -7.56
C VAL A 120 7.80 -6.58 -8.29
N ILE A 121 7.28 -5.37 -7.98
CA ILE A 121 7.71 -4.09 -8.57
C ILE A 121 9.22 -3.89 -8.43
N TRP A 122 9.81 -4.30 -7.29
CA TRP A 122 11.26 -4.25 -7.06
C TRP A 122 12.08 -5.12 -8.03
N LEU A 123 11.47 -6.09 -8.72
CA LEU A 123 12.10 -6.88 -9.79
C LEU A 123 11.99 -6.18 -11.15
N HIS A 124 10.84 -5.61 -11.45
CA HIS A 124 10.57 -4.91 -12.71
C HIS A 124 11.25 -3.54 -12.72
N HIS A 125 11.30 -2.87 -11.55
CA HIS A 125 11.89 -1.56 -11.32
C HIS A 125 12.99 -1.61 -10.24
N PRO A 126 14.14 -2.26 -10.50
CA PRO A 126 15.21 -2.44 -9.50
C PRO A 126 15.85 -1.13 -9.03
N GLU A 127 15.70 -0.05 -9.78
CA GLU A 127 16.11 1.30 -9.40
C GLU A 127 15.32 1.82 -8.18
N THR A 128 14.09 1.36 -7.97
CA THR A 128 13.21 1.82 -6.88
C THR A 128 13.58 1.25 -5.52
N ALA A 129 14.14 0.05 -5.48
CA ALA A 129 14.48 -0.68 -4.24
C ALA A 129 16.00 -0.81 -4.03
N GLY A 130 16.80 -0.44 -5.02
CA GLY A 130 18.25 -0.58 -5.03
C GLY A 130 18.74 -1.94 -5.57
N LYS A 131 19.73 -1.89 -6.44
CA LYS A 131 20.22 -3.05 -7.20
C LYS A 131 20.67 -4.24 -6.32
N ARG A 132 21.29 -3.96 -5.15
CA ARG A 132 21.74 -5.01 -4.22
C ARG A 132 20.56 -5.72 -3.56
N PHE A 133 19.59 -4.96 -3.09
CA PHE A 133 18.36 -5.51 -2.50
C PHE A 133 17.63 -6.38 -3.52
N SER A 134 17.36 -5.84 -4.72
CA SER A 134 16.67 -6.57 -5.79
C SER A 134 17.40 -7.87 -6.17
N ALA A 135 18.74 -7.87 -6.23
CA ALA A 135 19.52 -9.07 -6.52
C ALA A 135 19.38 -10.16 -5.44
N VAL A 136 19.38 -9.78 -4.15
CA VAL A 136 19.19 -10.71 -3.04
C VAL A 136 17.76 -11.25 -3.04
N MET A 137 16.77 -10.38 -3.14
CA MET A 137 15.35 -10.75 -3.12
C MET A 137 14.96 -11.61 -4.32
N ARG A 138 15.57 -11.41 -5.48
CA ARG A 138 15.38 -12.24 -6.68
C ARG A 138 15.65 -13.73 -6.42
N THR A 139 16.55 -14.05 -5.49
CA THR A 139 16.88 -15.42 -5.11
C THR A 139 16.08 -15.88 -3.90
N LEU A 140 15.95 -15.02 -2.90
CA LEU A 140 15.29 -15.37 -1.64
C LEU A 140 13.79 -15.53 -1.77
N THR A 141 13.10 -14.58 -2.38
CA THR A 141 11.62 -14.57 -2.42
C THR A 141 11.04 -15.83 -3.08
N PRO A 142 11.55 -16.32 -4.23
CA PRO A 142 11.09 -17.60 -4.79
C PRO A 142 11.39 -18.79 -3.88
N LEU A 143 12.54 -18.82 -3.22
CA LEU A 143 12.90 -19.89 -2.29
C LEU A 143 11.95 -19.93 -1.10
N LEU A 144 11.65 -18.76 -0.51
CA LEU A 144 10.76 -18.63 0.63
C LEU A 144 9.33 -18.99 0.25
N GLY A 145 8.82 -18.49 -0.89
CA GLY A 145 7.49 -18.84 -1.39
C GLY A 145 7.33 -20.35 -1.64
N ARG A 146 8.36 -21.03 -2.20
CA ARG A 146 8.31 -22.47 -2.39
C ARG A 146 8.30 -23.25 -1.08
N ARG A 147 8.93 -22.74 -0.02
CA ARG A 147 9.02 -23.38 1.29
C ARG A 147 7.90 -23.03 2.23
N SER A 148 7.24 -21.91 2.04
CA SER A 148 6.07 -21.54 2.84
C SER A 148 4.91 -22.50 2.61
N ASP A 149 4.12 -22.75 3.64
CA ASP A 149 2.90 -23.55 3.54
C ASP A 149 1.83 -22.82 2.72
N ARG A 150 1.68 -21.48 2.95
CA ARG A 150 0.79 -20.62 2.17
C ARG A 150 1.47 -19.30 1.81
N ILE A 151 1.02 -18.71 0.72
CA ILE A 151 1.45 -17.39 0.26
C ILE A 151 0.22 -16.51 0.19
N ILE A 152 0.27 -15.35 0.80
CA ILE A 152 -0.78 -14.33 0.70
C ILE A 152 -0.38 -13.33 -0.38
N ALA A 153 -1.28 -13.10 -1.34
CA ALA A 153 -1.23 -11.98 -2.27
C ALA A 153 -2.37 -11.01 -1.98
N ILE A 154 -2.15 -9.72 -2.25
CA ILE A 154 -3.10 -8.66 -1.88
C ILE A 154 -4.14 -8.36 -2.97
N SER A 155 -4.02 -8.98 -4.15
CA SER A 155 -4.99 -8.93 -5.25
C SER A 155 -4.82 -10.17 -6.15
N GLU A 156 -5.81 -10.48 -6.96
CA GLU A 156 -5.74 -11.54 -7.97
C GLU A 156 -4.65 -11.22 -9.01
N ALA A 157 -4.60 -9.96 -9.44
CA ALA A 157 -3.58 -9.48 -10.38
C ALA A 157 -2.16 -9.59 -9.79
N ALA A 158 -1.96 -9.23 -8.51
CA ALA A 158 -0.68 -9.41 -7.84
C ALA A 158 -0.31 -10.89 -7.71
N ARG A 159 -1.27 -11.77 -7.37
CA ARG A 159 -1.03 -13.23 -7.34
C ARG A 159 -0.50 -13.74 -8.67
N ASP A 160 -1.17 -13.38 -9.77
CA ASP A 160 -0.83 -13.86 -11.10
C ASP A 160 0.56 -13.38 -11.54
N ASP A 161 0.86 -12.11 -11.30
CA ASP A 161 2.18 -11.53 -11.58
C ASP A 161 3.28 -12.16 -10.71
N ILE A 162 3.07 -12.28 -9.40
CA ILE A 162 4.02 -12.90 -8.47
C ILE A 162 4.26 -14.36 -8.86
N ALA A 163 3.20 -15.13 -9.14
CA ALA A 163 3.30 -16.53 -9.51
C ALA A 163 4.09 -16.71 -10.82
N ALA A 164 3.78 -15.91 -11.84
CA ALA A 164 4.47 -15.95 -13.13
C ALA A 164 5.94 -15.53 -13.01
N THR A 165 6.19 -14.38 -12.36
CA THR A 165 7.54 -13.78 -12.27
C THR A 165 8.49 -14.61 -11.41
N LEU A 166 8.01 -15.18 -10.30
CA LEU A 166 8.83 -15.96 -9.35
C LEU A 166 8.78 -17.47 -9.60
N GLY A 167 7.97 -17.95 -10.54
CA GLY A 167 7.79 -19.37 -10.83
C GLY A 167 7.25 -20.14 -9.61
N LEU A 168 6.21 -19.60 -8.98
CA LEU A 168 5.54 -20.17 -7.82
C LEU A 168 4.24 -20.87 -8.20
N ASP A 169 3.89 -21.94 -7.48
CA ASP A 169 2.62 -22.66 -7.68
C ASP A 169 1.45 -21.82 -7.22
N SER A 170 0.56 -21.43 -8.13
CA SER A 170 -0.62 -20.62 -7.85
C SER A 170 -1.57 -21.23 -6.81
N ARG A 171 -1.57 -22.57 -6.65
CA ARG A 171 -2.37 -23.26 -5.63
C ARG A 171 -1.93 -22.97 -4.19
N LYS A 172 -0.72 -22.45 -3.99
CA LYS A 172 -0.22 -22.04 -2.67
C LYS A 172 -0.71 -20.64 -2.26
N PHE A 173 -1.28 -19.89 -3.20
CA PHE A 173 -1.71 -18.54 -2.93
C PHE A 173 -3.12 -18.48 -2.33
N ASP A 174 -3.26 -17.57 -1.39
CA ASP A 174 -4.52 -17.05 -0.88
C ASP A 174 -4.56 -15.54 -1.19
N VAL A 175 -5.63 -15.10 -1.83
CA VAL A 175 -5.80 -13.68 -2.12
C VAL A 175 -6.54 -13.02 -0.97
N THR A 176 -5.90 -12.05 -0.31
CA THR A 176 -6.47 -11.27 0.78
C THR A 176 -6.41 -9.79 0.45
N PRO A 177 -7.44 -9.23 -0.19
CA PRO A 177 -7.48 -7.82 -0.52
C PRO A 177 -7.30 -6.94 0.72
N LEU A 178 -6.59 -5.82 0.54
CA LEU A 178 -6.40 -4.86 1.63
C LEU A 178 -7.71 -4.14 1.95
N GLY A 179 -7.86 -3.78 3.21
CA GLY A 179 -8.94 -2.92 3.67
C GLY A 179 -8.61 -1.44 3.53
N ILE A 180 -9.62 -0.62 3.67
CA ILE A 180 -9.51 0.81 3.93
C ILE A 180 -10.04 1.10 5.33
N SER A 181 -9.40 2.05 6.01
CA SER A 181 -9.88 2.51 7.30
C SER A 181 -11.04 3.49 7.09
N PRO A 182 -12.12 3.38 7.86
CA PRO A 182 -13.17 4.39 7.84
C PRO A 182 -12.57 5.76 8.11
N LEU A 183 -13.15 6.79 7.50
CA LEU A 183 -12.84 8.16 7.89
C LEU A 183 -13.23 8.36 9.35
N SER A 184 -12.31 8.85 10.16
CA SER A 184 -12.66 9.30 11.50
C SER A 184 -13.58 10.52 11.40
N PRO A 185 -14.67 10.58 12.19
CA PRO A 185 -15.56 11.75 12.21
C PRO A 185 -14.83 13.07 12.54
N ASP A 186 -13.69 12.98 13.25
CA ASP A 186 -12.85 14.11 13.64
C ASP A 186 -11.76 14.44 12.60
N GLU A 187 -11.58 13.60 11.58
CA GLU A 187 -10.61 13.79 10.50
C GLU A 187 -11.19 14.71 9.42
N GLY A 188 -11.13 16.00 9.60
CA GLY A 188 -11.60 16.94 8.58
C GLY A 188 -11.99 18.30 9.14
N LEU A 189 -11.69 18.56 10.41
CA LEU A 189 -11.99 19.81 11.08
C LEU A 189 -10.96 20.93 10.86
N ALA A 190 -9.85 20.66 10.12
CA ALA A 190 -8.96 21.72 9.72
C ALA A 190 -9.65 22.63 8.67
N ASP A 191 -9.50 23.94 8.84
CA ASP A 191 -10.04 24.89 7.87
C ASP A 191 -9.38 24.67 6.50
N SER A 192 -10.19 24.42 5.49
CA SER A 192 -9.71 24.20 4.12
C SER A 192 -8.92 25.40 3.58
N GLU A 193 -9.25 26.62 4.01
CA GLU A 193 -8.53 27.82 3.62
C GLU A 193 -7.15 27.90 4.28
N GLU A 194 -7.04 27.51 5.57
CA GLU A 194 -5.74 27.41 6.22
C GLU A 194 -4.83 26.37 5.56
N VAL A 195 -5.39 25.24 5.14
CA VAL A 195 -4.63 24.20 4.42
C VAL A 195 -4.22 24.70 3.04
N ARG A 196 -5.11 25.40 2.29
CA ARG A 196 -4.74 26.03 1.00
C ARG A 196 -3.57 26.97 1.16
N VAL A 197 -3.64 27.90 2.10
CA VAL A 197 -2.57 28.88 2.35
C VAL A 197 -1.26 28.17 2.74
N ARG A 198 -1.32 27.19 3.62
CA ARG A 198 -0.13 26.44 4.07
C ARG A 198 0.53 25.66 2.94
N LEU A 199 -0.25 25.10 2.02
CA LEU A 199 0.24 24.33 0.88
C LEU A 199 0.54 25.20 -0.36
N GLY A 200 0.34 26.51 -0.28
CA GLY A 200 0.57 27.45 -1.38
C GLY A 200 -0.40 27.28 -2.55
N LEU A 201 -1.64 26.83 -2.28
CA LEU A 201 -2.67 26.59 -3.29
C LEU A 201 -3.59 27.80 -3.44
N ASP A 202 -3.95 28.12 -4.67
CA ASP A 202 -4.95 29.14 -4.98
C ASP A 202 -6.38 28.57 -5.03
N SER A 203 -7.35 29.30 -5.55
CA SER A 203 -8.75 28.89 -5.65
C SER A 203 -9.08 28.00 -6.86
N ALA A 204 -8.10 27.71 -7.72
CA ALA A 204 -8.33 26.86 -8.89
C ALA A 204 -8.69 25.42 -8.50
N PRO A 205 -9.41 24.66 -9.37
CA PRO A 205 -9.66 23.24 -9.18
C PRO A 205 -8.39 22.44 -8.95
N ILE A 206 -8.47 21.39 -8.12
CA ILE A 206 -7.30 20.56 -7.77
C ILE A 206 -7.42 19.18 -8.38
N VAL A 207 -6.41 18.76 -9.11
CA VAL A 207 -6.13 17.38 -9.47
C VAL A 207 -5.14 16.83 -8.44
N LEU A 208 -5.56 15.83 -7.67
CA LEU A 208 -4.75 15.23 -6.61
C LEU A 208 -4.16 13.89 -7.05
N CYS A 209 -2.86 13.69 -6.80
CA CYS A 209 -2.22 12.38 -6.93
C CYS A 209 -1.36 12.09 -5.70
N VAL A 210 -1.76 11.14 -4.87
CA VAL A 210 -1.03 10.72 -3.68
C VAL A 210 -0.20 9.49 -4.02
N ALA A 211 1.10 9.68 -4.24
CA ALA A 211 2.00 8.60 -4.61
C ALA A 211 3.45 8.92 -4.19
N ALA A 212 4.22 7.87 -3.88
CA ALA A 212 5.66 8.02 -3.74
C ALA A 212 6.29 8.51 -5.07
N LYS A 213 7.21 9.45 -4.99
CA LYS A 213 7.88 10.01 -6.18
C LYS A 213 8.89 8.98 -6.74
N ARG A 214 8.40 8.09 -7.59
CA ARG A 214 9.16 7.02 -8.24
C ARG A 214 8.75 6.90 -9.71
N ALA A 215 9.68 6.52 -10.57
CA ALA A 215 9.45 6.47 -12.02
C ALA A 215 8.23 5.63 -12.42
N HIS A 216 8.02 4.45 -11.80
CA HIS A 216 6.86 3.61 -12.09
C HIS A 216 5.50 4.24 -11.72
N LYS A 217 5.49 5.31 -10.92
CA LYS A 217 4.27 6.08 -10.62
C LYS A 217 3.88 7.06 -11.73
N ASN A 218 4.75 7.26 -12.72
CA ASN A 218 4.45 8.03 -13.95
C ASN A 218 3.94 9.46 -13.67
N LEU A 219 4.55 10.13 -12.68
CA LEU A 219 4.15 11.49 -12.33
C LEU A 219 4.53 12.50 -13.43
N ASP A 220 5.59 12.22 -14.18
CA ASP A 220 5.97 12.97 -15.36
C ASP A 220 4.91 12.89 -16.48
N GLY A 221 4.34 11.71 -16.70
CA GLY A 221 3.20 11.52 -17.61
C GLY A 221 1.97 12.32 -17.19
N LEU A 222 1.72 12.43 -15.87
CA LEU A 222 0.62 13.24 -15.34
C LEU A 222 0.88 14.75 -15.52
N ILE A 223 2.08 15.24 -15.26
CA ILE A 223 2.46 16.65 -15.51
C ILE A 223 2.27 17.00 -17.00
N ARG A 224 2.74 16.12 -17.90
CA ARG A 224 2.52 16.30 -19.35
C ARG A 224 1.04 16.30 -19.73
N ALA A 225 0.23 15.49 -19.06
CA ALA A 225 -1.22 15.45 -19.29
C ALA A 225 -1.90 16.75 -18.84
N VAL A 226 -1.51 17.31 -17.68
CA VAL A 226 -2.05 18.59 -17.19
C VAL A 226 -1.68 19.73 -18.16
N ALA A 227 -0.49 19.72 -18.74
CA ALA A 227 -0.09 20.69 -19.77
C ALA A 227 -0.99 20.67 -21.03
N LEU A 228 -1.64 19.55 -21.32
CA LEU A 228 -2.56 19.40 -22.46
C LEU A 228 -3.98 19.87 -22.15
N LEU A 229 -4.32 20.13 -20.90
CA LEU A 229 -5.66 20.61 -20.53
C LEU A 229 -5.88 22.05 -20.98
N PRO A 230 -7.14 22.43 -21.32
CA PRO A 230 -7.49 23.81 -21.66
C PRO A 230 -7.34 24.76 -20.47
N GLU A 231 -7.10 26.03 -20.74
CA GLU A 231 -7.12 27.09 -19.75
C GLU A 231 -8.57 27.47 -19.31
N PRO A 232 -8.81 27.81 -18.07
CA PRO A 232 -7.87 27.77 -16.94
C PRO A 232 -7.56 26.35 -16.48
N ARG A 233 -6.28 26.00 -16.37
CA ARG A 233 -5.86 24.67 -15.95
C ARG A 233 -6.10 24.44 -14.44
N PRO A 234 -6.39 23.20 -14.03
CA PRO A 234 -6.39 22.85 -12.61
C PRO A 234 -4.95 22.85 -12.06
N GLN A 235 -4.83 23.06 -10.76
CA GLN A 235 -3.58 22.82 -10.03
C GLN A 235 -3.38 21.31 -9.87
N LEU A 236 -2.15 20.85 -10.06
CA LEU A 236 -1.74 19.48 -9.77
C LEU A 236 -1.01 19.43 -8.43
N VAL A 237 -1.53 18.65 -7.48
CA VAL A 237 -0.93 18.53 -6.14
C VAL A 237 -0.40 17.11 -5.93
N LEU A 238 0.90 17.02 -5.63
CA LEU A 238 1.69 15.79 -5.54
C LEU A 238 2.33 15.66 -4.14
N PRO A 239 1.55 15.36 -3.08
CA PRO A 239 2.11 15.16 -1.75
C PRO A 239 2.93 13.87 -1.67
N GLY A 240 3.88 13.84 -0.75
CA GLY A 240 4.79 12.72 -0.50
C GLY A 240 6.22 13.18 -0.30
N SER A 241 7.05 12.31 0.29
CA SER A 241 8.45 12.64 0.60
C SER A 241 9.23 13.09 -0.62
N SER A 242 10.01 14.16 -0.45
CA SER A 242 10.89 14.71 -1.50
C SER A 242 12.08 13.79 -1.74
N ASN A 243 12.51 13.70 -2.98
CA ASN A 243 13.69 12.95 -3.41
C ASN A 243 14.25 13.52 -4.73
N ASP A 244 15.32 12.92 -5.26
CA ASP A 244 15.97 13.39 -6.49
C ASP A 244 15.01 13.41 -7.70
N TYR A 245 14.05 12.50 -7.78
CA TYR A 245 13.07 12.48 -8.88
C TYR A 245 12.11 13.69 -8.83
N GLU A 246 11.87 14.29 -7.66
CA GLU A 246 11.08 15.53 -7.56
C GLU A 246 11.78 16.70 -8.27
N VAL A 247 13.11 16.75 -8.25
CA VAL A 247 13.88 17.78 -8.97
C VAL A 247 13.64 17.66 -10.49
N GLU A 248 13.62 16.44 -11.02
CA GLU A 248 13.31 16.19 -12.43
C GLU A 248 11.87 16.58 -12.78
N LEU A 249 10.91 16.27 -11.90
CA LEU A 249 9.50 16.64 -12.06
C LEU A 249 9.30 18.15 -12.04
N SER A 250 9.98 18.86 -11.13
CA SER A 250 9.92 20.34 -11.06
C SER A 250 10.52 21.00 -12.30
N ALA A 251 11.64 20.47 -12.80
CA ALA A 251 12.24 20.94 -14.05
C ALA A 251 11.28 20.73 -15.23
N LEU A 252 10.63 19.58 -15.31
CA LEU A 252 9.63 19.29 -16.33
C LEU A 252 8.41 20.22 -16.24
N ALA A 253 7.93 20.51 -15.03
CA ALA A 253 6.82 21.45 -14.83
C ALA A 253 7.20 22.84 -15.36
N SER A 254 8.40 23.35 -15.05
CA SER A 254 8.90 24.63 -15.54
C SER A 254 9.08 24.63 -17.07
N GLU A 255 9.61 23.55 -17.65
CA GLU A 255 9.75 23.41 -19.11
C GLU A 255 8.40 23.52 -19.85
N LEU A 256 7.33 23.04 -19.20
CA LEU A 256 5.99 23.06 -19.75
C LEU A 256 5.17 24.30 -19.36
N GLY A 257 5.76 25.28 -18.66
CA GLY A 257 5.08 26.50 -18.20
C GLY A 257 4.02 26.23 -17.14
N LEU A 258 4.27 25.27 -16.25
CA LEU A 258 3.40 24.84 -15.17
C LEU A 258 4.04 25.06 -13.78
N GLU A 259 5.06 25.89 -13.67
CA GLU A 259 5.81 26.13 -12.42
C GLU A 259 4.92 26.59 -11.27
N ASP A 260 3.88 27.39 -11.55
CA ASP A 260 2.92 27.89 -10.57
C ASP A 260 1.70 26.93 -10.40
N GLY A 261 1.54 25.94 -11.29
CA GLY A 261 0.39 25.05 -11.32
C GLY A 261 0.68 23.64 -10.79
N VAL A 262 1.94 23.28 -10.52
CA VAL A 262 2.31 21.96 -9.98
C VAL A 262 2.94 22.13 -8.61
N HIS A 263 2.32 21.56 -7.59
CA HIS A 263 2.70 21.72 -6.20
C HIS A 263 3.26 20.43 -5.61
N PHE A 264 4.41 20.54 -4.94
CA PHE A 264 5.11 19.46 -4.24
C PHE A 264 5.19 19.79 -2.74
N PRO A 265 4.09 19.60 -1.97
CA PRO A 265 4.04 20.02 -0.57
C PRO A 265 4.92 19.19 0.37
N GLY A 266 5.62 18.17 -0.15
CA GLY A 266 6.39 17.25 0.68
C GLY A 266 5.47 16.29 1.46
N TRP A 267 5.97 15.79 2.59
CA TRP A 267 5.15 15.00 3.51
C TRP A 267 4.18 15.92 4.25
N ILE A 268 2.91 15.57 4.23
CA ILE A 268 1.84 16.28 4.93
C ILE A 268 1.21 15.38 5.99
N SER A 269 0.57 15.98 6.99
CA SER A 269 -0.14 15.22 8.04
C SER A 269 -1.37 14.50 7.47
N ASP A 270 -1.83 13.45 8.15
CA ASP A 270 -3.07 12.75 7.76
C ASP A 270 -4.27 13.70 7.78
N THR A 271 -4.30 14.65 8.73
CA THR A 271 -5.33 15.69 8.79
C THR A 271 -5.31 16.56 7.53
N ASP A 272 -4.15 17.09 7.13
CA ASP A 272 -4.02 17.90 5.92
C ASP A 272 -4.33 17.11 4.66
N LEU A 273 -3.92 15.85 4.62
CA LEU A 273 -4.22 14.95 3.51
C LEU A 273 -5.73 14.72 3.37
N ASN A 274 -6.44 14.56 4.48
CA ASN A 274 -7.89 14.40 4.47
C ASN A 274 -8.60 15.66 3.96
N VAL A 275 -8.16 16.84 4.40
CA VAL A 275 -8.67 18.12 3.87
C VAL A 275 -8.36 18.25 2.38
N LEU A 276 -7.15 17.90 1.96
CA LEU A 276 -6.73 17.94 0.56
C LEU A 276 -7.58 17.02 -0.33
N TYR A 277 -7.91 15.81 0.12
CA TYR A 277 -8.86 14.95 -0.56
C TYR A 277 -10.25 15.61 -0.68
N SER A 278 -10.75 16.24 0.40
CA SER A 278 -12.09 16.82 0.41
C SER A 278 -12.25 18.06 -0.47
N MET A 279 -11.17 18.85 -0.65
CA MET A 279 -11.20 20.07 -1.49
C MET A 279 -10.74 19.82 -2.93
N SER A 280 -10.31 18.61 -3.26
CA SER A 280 -9.89 18.25 -4.61
C SER A 280 -11.08 17.97 -5.54
N THR A 281 -10.88 18.24 -6.82
CA THR A 281 -11.92 18.05 -7.85
C THR A 281 -11.92 16.61 -8.37
N CYS A 282 -10.74 16.01 -8.53
CA CYS A 282 -10.59 14.60 -8.88
C CYS A 282 -9.26 14.05 -8.36
N PHE A 283 -9.23 12.72 -8.24
CA PHE A 283 -8.02 11.97 -7.93
C PHE A 283 -7.51 11.25 -9.19
N VAL A 284 -6.18 11.29 -9.42
CA VAL A 284 -5.56 10.64 -10.57
C VAL A 284 -4.42 9.75 -10.11
N LEU A 285 -4.41 8.48 -10.53
CA LEU A 285 -3.28 7.56 -10.29
C LEU A 285 -2.74 7.02 -11.63
N PRO A 286 -1.66 7.61 -12.18
CA PRO A 286 -1.17 7.32 -13.52
C PRO A 286 -0.14 6.19 -13.58
N THR A 287 -0.01 5.40 -12.55
CA THR A 287 1.05 4.40 -12.34
C THR A 287 1.13 3.36 -13.46
N PHE A 288 2.34 2.91 -13.79
CA PHE A 288 2.55 1.77 -14.69
C PHE A 288 2.34 0.43 -13.97
N GLU A 289 2.67 0.37 -12.69
CA GLU A 289 2.56 -0.84 -11.86
C GLU A 289 2.10 -0.51 -10.44
N GLU A 290 1.30 -1.39 -9.86
CA GLU A 290 0.79 -1.34 -8.50
C GLU A 290 0.65 -2.74 -7.91
N GLY A 291 0.81 -2.86 -6.59
CA GLY A 291 0.42 -4.07 -5.87
C GLY A 291 -1.08 -4.12 -5.56
N PHE A 292 -1.69 -2.94 -5.29
CA PHE A 292 -3.12 -2.85 -4.95
C PHE A 292 -3.76 -1.52 -5.39
N GLY A 293 -3.22 -0.38 -4.94
CA GLY A 293 -3.82 0.93 -5.23
C GLY A 293 -4.67 1.49 -4.09
N LEU A 294 -4.22 1.36 -2.83
CA LEU A 294 -4.92 1.94 -1.67
C LEU A 294 -5.34 3.41 -1.87
N PRO A 295 -4.50 4.31 -2.44
CA PRO A 295 -4.88 5.71 -2.61
C PRO A 295 -6.14 5.93 -3.46
N VAL A 296 -6.41 5.02 -4.41
CA VAL A 296 -7.64 5.05 -5.22
C VAL A 296 -8.87 4.79 -4.35
N LEU A 297 -8.82 3.79 -3.50
CA LEU A 297 -9.91 3.49 -2.56
C LEU A 297 -10.06 4.58 -1.49
N GLU A 298 -8.97 5.18 -1.04
CA GLU A 298 -8.98 6.31 -0.12
C GLU A 298 -9.69 7.53 -0.71
N ALA A 299 -9.43 7.83 -1.99
CA ALA A 299 -10.13 8.88 -2.72
C ALA A 299 -11.62 8.57 -2.87
N MET A 300 -11.96 7.34 -3.28
CA MET A 300 -13.35 6.89 -3.41
C MET A 300 -14.12 6.95 -2.09
N ALA A 301 -13.49 6.56 -0.98
CA ALA A 301 -14.11 6.60 0.35
C ALA A 301 -14.46 8.04 0.79
N ARG A 302 -13.67 9.02 0.31
CA ARG A 302 -13.88 10.44 0.56
C ARG A 302 -14.82 11.12 -0.44
N GLY A 303 -15.45 10.34 -1.32
CA GLY A 303 -16.35 10.85 -2.34
C GLY A 303 -15.63 11.63 -3.44
N LEU A 304 -14.34 11.43 -3.63
CA LEU A 304 -13.58 12.04 -4.71
C LEU A 304 -13.67 11.16 -5.97
N PRO A 305 -14.09 11.68 -7.13
CA PRO A 305 -14.14 10.91 -8.35
C PRO A 305 -12.73 10.59 -8.85
N VAL A 306 -12.55 9.40 -9.40
CA VAL A 306 -11.25 8.82 -9.71
C VAL A 306 -11.07 8.61 -11.21
N ALA A 307 -9.88 8.98 -11.70
CA ALA A 307 -9.30 8.46 -12.94
C ALA A 307 -8.01 7.70 -12.61
N CYS A 308 -7.80 6.53 -13.21
CA CYS A 308 -6.59 5.75 -12.96
C CYS A 308 -6.15 4.93 -14.17
N SER A 309 -4.91 4.46 -14.11
CA SER A 309 -4.31 3.63 -15.16
C SER A 309 -5.11 2.38 -15.45
N ASP A 310 -5.26 2.04 -16.71
CA ASP A 310 -5.90 0.83 -17.19
C ASP A 310 -4.94 -0.38 -17.11
N ILE A 311 -4.60 -0.78 -15.87
CA ILE A 311 -3.75 -1.92 -15.55
C ILE A 311 -4.54 -2.98 -14.76
N PRO A 312 -4.16 -4.27 -14.81
CA PRO A 312 -4.94 -5.37 -14.23
C PRO A 312 -5.37 -5.14 -12.78
N VAL A 313 -4.44 -4.74 -11.91
CA VAL A 313 -4.72 -4.54 -10.49
C VAL A 313 -5.70 -3.39 -10.24
N LEU A 314 -5.58 -2.26 -10.95
CA LEU A 314 -6.50 -1.14 -10.79
C LEU A 314 -7.89 -1.47 -11.35
N ARG A 315 -7.99 -2.19 -12.49
CA ARG A 315 -9.27 -2.73 -12.98
C ARG A 315 -9.96 -3.59 -11.91
N GLU A 316 -9.20 -4.49 -11.27
CA GLU A 316 -9.69 -5.33 -10.18
C GLU A 316 -10.20 -4.50 -9.01
N VAL A 317 -9.43 -3.50 -8.57
CA VAL A 317 -9.75 -2.70 -7.39
C VAL A 317 -10.88 -1.72 -7.63
N VAL A 318 -10.90 -1.00 -8.76
CA VAL A 318 -11.91 0.04 -8.99
C VAL A 318 -13.22 -0.50 -9.60
N GLY A 319 -13.18 -1.64 -10.31
CA GLY A 319 -14.33 -2.12 -11.06
C GLY A 319 -14.82 -1.07 -12.08
N ASP A 320 -16.06 -0.66 -11.95
CA ASP A 320 -16.70 0.37 -12.77
C ASP A 320 -16.79 1.76 -12.11
N ALA A 321 -16.06 1.96 -11.00
CA ALA A 321 -16.12 3.17 -10.18
C ALA A 321 -15.06 4.24 -10.53
N ALA A 322 -14.30 4.06 -11.61
CA ALA A 322 -13.30 5.02 -12.08
C ALA A 322 -13.31 5.15 -13.60
N VAL A 323 -12.74 6.24 -14.10
CA VAL A 323 -12.39 6.39 -15.51
C VAL A 323 -10.99 5.80 -15.72
N LEU A 324 -10.89 4.78 -16.60
CA LEU A 324 -9.62 4.15 -16.91
C LEU A 324 -8.97 4.83 -18.13
N PHE A 325 -7.62 4.93 -18.12
CA PHE A 325 -6.84 5.51 -19.21
C PHE A 325 -5.56 4.72 -19.47
N ASP A 326 -5.01 4.84 -20.68
CA ASP A 326 -3.68 4.33 -21.02
C ASP A 326 -2.60 5.19 -20.32
N PRO A 327 -1.82 4.63 -19.37
CA PRO A 327 -0.78 5.38 -18.66
C PRO A 327 0.41 5.78 -19.55
N HIS A 328 0.59 5.15 -20.71
CA HIS A 328 1.66 5.48 -21.63
C HIS A 328 1.32 6.67 -22.56
N ASN A 329 0.07 7.16 -22.48
CA ASN A 329 -0.40 8.24 -23.35
C ASN A 329 -0.89 9.45 -22.53
N PRO A 330 -0.10 10.54 -22.41
CA PRO A 330 -0.52 11.74 -21.68
C PRO A 330 -1.85 12.34 -22.18
N ALA A 331 -2.18 12.23 -23.48
CA ALA A 331 -3.45 12.70 -23.99
C ALA A 331 -4.64 11.84 -23.50
N SER A 332 -4.43 10.54 -23.29
CA SER A 332 -5.42 9.65 -22.66
C SER A 332 -5.66 10.03 -21.20
N ILE A 333 -4.60 10.37 -20.45
CA ILE A 333 -4.68 10.86 -19.08
C ILE A 333 -5.46 12.19 -19.04
N ALA A 334 -5.10 13.16 -19.89
CA ALA A 334 -5.78 14.46 -19.97
C ALA A 334 -7.26 14.30 -20.30
N ALA A 335 -7.61 13.46 -21.28
CA ALA A 335 -8.99 13.18 -21.65
C ALA A 335 -9.78 12.55 -20.48
N ALA A 336 -9.16 11.67 -19.68
CA ALA A 336 -9.78 11.08 -18.52
C ALA A 336 -10.02 12.13 -17.42
N ILE A 337 -9.06 13.03 -17.18
CA ILE A 337 -9.22 14.16 -16.24
C ILE A 337 -10.42 15.03 -16.68
N SER A 338 -10.43 15.53 -17.93
CA SER A 338 -11.53 16.34 -18.44
C SER A 338 -12.87 15.61 -18.35
N ARG A 339 -12.92 14.33 -18.67
CA ARG A 339 -14.15 13.54 -18.59
C ARG A 339 -14.68 13.44 -17.15
N VAL A 340 -13.79 13.34 -16.16
CA VAL A 340 -14.20 13.29 -14.75
C VAL A 340 -14.61 14.66 -14.23
N THR A 341 -13.98 15.76 -14.69
CA THR A 341 -14.24 17.10 -14.18
C THR A 341 -15.42 17.78 -14.87
N ASP A 342 -15.65 17.54 -16.17
CA ASP A 342 -16.59 18.29 -16.98
C ASP A 342 -17.98 17.63 -17.06
N ASP A 343 -18.09 16.31 -16.83
CA ASP A 343 -19.37 15.59 -16.84
C ASP A 343 -19.90 15.39 -15.41
N ALA A 344 -20.67 16.35 -14.93
CA ALA A 344 -21.26 16.31 -13.59
C ALA A 344 -22.19 15.09 -13.36
N LYS A 345 -22.77 14.49 -14.40
CA LYS A 345 -23.57 13.27 -14.27
C LYS A 345 -22.67 12.07 -14.03
N LEU A 346 -21.62 11.94 -14.80
CA LEU A 346 -20.62 10.88 -14.63
C LEU A 346 -19.94 11.00 -13.26
N THR A 347 -19.53 12.21 -12.86
CA THR A 347 -18.90 12.48 -11.57
C THR A 347 -19.75 11.97 -10.40
N ARG A 348 -21.04 12.32 -10.37
CA ARG A 348 -21.95 11.80 -9.32
C ARG A 348 -22.08 10.28 -9.35
N GLU A 349 -22.12 9.69 -10.54
CA GLU A 349 -22.22 8.24 -10.67
C GLU A 349 -20.95 7.53 -10.21
N LEU A 350 -19.75 8.06 -10.55
CA LEU A 350 -18.47 7.53 -10.08
C LEU A 350 -18.35 7.60 -8.55
N ILE A 351 -18.75 8.71 -7.93
CA ILE A 351 -18.77 8.86 -6.47
C ILE A 351 -19.67 7.79 -5.83
N ARG A 352 -20.90 7.64 -6.34
CA ARG A 352 -21.86 6.64 -5.83
C ARG A 352 -21.28 5.21 -5.94
N ARG A 353 -20.70 4.86 -7.09
CA ARG A 353 -20.07 3.56 -7.32
C ARG A 353 -18.83 3.40 -6.46
N GLY A 354 -18.03 4.44 -6.28
CA GLY A 354 -16.85 4.46 -5.42
C GLY A 354 -17.17 4.09 -3.98
N HIS A 355 -18.18 4.72 -3.39
CA HIS A 355 -18.64 4.35 -2.05
C HIS A 355 -19.11 2.91 -1.95
N ALA A 356 -19.89 2.42 -2.93
CA ALA A 356 -20.30 1.02 -2.97
C ALA A 356 -19.11 0.07 -3.13
N ARG A 357 -18.09 0.47 -3.91
CA ARG A 357 -16.86 -0.31 -4.10
C ARG A 357 -16.05 -0.42 -2.82
N CYS A 358 -15.86 0.68 -2.10
CA CYS A 358 -15.14 0.75 -0.83
C CYS A 358 -15.70 -0.21 0.23
N SER A 359 -17.02 -0.42 0.28
CA SER A 359 -17.65 -1.33 1.25
C SER A 359 -17.19 -2.79 1.14
N LEU A 360 -16.60 -3.18 0.02
CA LEU A 360 -16.05 -4.52 -0.21
C LEU A 360 -14.64 -4.68 0.38
N PHE A 361 -13.94 -3.58 0.67
CA PHE A 361 -12.55 -3.57 1.12
C PHE A 361 -12.47 -3.13 2.58
N THR A 362 -12.64 -4.08 3.48
CA THR A 362 -12.56 -3.83 4.92
C THR A 362 -11.43 -4.61 5.56
N TRP A 363 -10.76 -4.04 6.55
CA TRP A 363 -9.71 -4.74 7.31
C TRP A 363 -10.25 -5.99 8.03
N LYS A 364 -11.51 -5.98 8.41
CA LYS A 364 -12.20 -7.16 8.94
C LYS A 364 -12.23 -8.30 7.92
N HIS A 365 -12.51 -7.99 6.65
CA HIS A 365 -12.48 -8.99 5.58
C HIS A 365 -11.05 -9.50 5.35
N THR A 366 -10.06 -8.59 5.27
CA THR A 366 -8.64 -8.94 5.15
C THR A 366 -8.19 -9.87 6.29
N ALA A 367 -8.55 -9.55 7.54
CA ALA A 367 -8.24 -10.39 8.70
C ALA A 367 -8.91 -11.77 8.63
N THR A 368 -10.19 -11.82 8.25
CA THR A 368 -10.91 -13.09 8.08
C THR A 368 -10.25 -13.99 7.04
N MET A 369 -9.86 -13.44 5.89
CA MET A 369 -9.16 -14.18 4.84
C MET A 369 -7.75 -14.60 5.29
N THR A 370 -7.04 -13.76 6.03
CA THR A 370 -5.73 -14.08 6.62
C THR A 370 -5.83 -15.23 7.62
N LEU A 371 -6.83 -15.22 8.51
CA LEU A 371 -7.11 -16.33 9.44
C LEU A 371 -7.45 -17.63 8.70
N ALA A 372 -8.19 -17.54 7.60
CA ALA A 372 -8.45 -18.70 6.75
C ALA A 372 -7.16 -19.26 6.13
N SER A 373 -6.23 -18.38 5.70
CA SER A 373 -4.90 -18.80 5.23
C SER A 373 -4.10 -19.51 6.34
N TYR A 374 -4.13 -19.01 7.58
CA TYR A 374 -3.49 -19.67 8.72
C TYR A 374 -4.07 -21.08 8.96
N ARG A 375 -5.39 -21.22 8.92
CA ARG A 375 -6.05 -22.52 9.09
C ARG A 375 -5.65 -23.51 7.98
N ARG A 376 -5.59 -23.04 6.71
CA ARG A 376 -5.10 -23.87 5.58
C ARG A 376 -3.63 -24.27 5.75
N ALA A 377 -2.78 -23.36 6.25
CA ALA A 377 -1.38 -23.67 6.54
C ALA A 377 -1.22 -24.73 7.64
N LEU A 378 -2.17 -24.84 8.56
CA LEU A 378 -2.25 -25.87 9.61
C LEU A 378 -2.90 -27.18 9.15
N GLY A 379 -3.27 -27.32 7.88
CA GLY A 379 -3.93 -28.50 7.32
C GLY A 379 -5.44 -28.55 7.53
N GLY A 380 -6.06 -27.41 7.89
CA GLY A 380 -7.51 -27.22 7.89
C GLY A 380 -8.05 -26.91 6.48
N GLU A 381 -9.34 -27.17 6.26
CA GLU A 381 -10.06 -26.77 5.03
C GLU A 381 -10.35 -25.26 4.98
#